data_dce2b12d8cc04e1065c87cc71f4c0903
#
_entry.id   dce2b12d8cc04e1065c87cc71f4c0903
#
_cell.length_a   1.000
_cell.length_b   1.000
_cell.length_c   1.000
_cell.angle_alpha   90.00
_cell.angle_beta   90.00
_cell.angle_gamma   90.00
#
_symmetry.space_group_name_H-M   'P 1'
#
loop_
_entity.id
_entity.type
_entity.pdbx_description
1 polymer ?
#
loop_
_entity_poly.entity_id
_entity_poly.type
_entity_poly.pdbx_seq_one_letter_code
_entity_poly.pdbx_strand_id
1 'polypeptide(L)'
;GDLYDGDWTDQNTGLAFVGEAAKLVGAGIHVSVIRGNHDAANQMTSSLPLPKNPDGSDIFLSIDKPETRYLEPLGIAIHGQSFRRRSEKANLAAKYPDPASGMFNVGILHTGLEGDTVHGNYAPCTAAQLTDKGYDYWALGHIHLRQDHQIEGGPPIVFSGNLQGRHIREQGPKGCVIVEVDGTNRCDYQVQPRDVVRWPPCLIDVIKIENRDEVYVVYQSL
;
A
#
# COMPACT_ATOMS: atom_id res chain seq x y z
N GLY A 1 0.44 0.79 -4.96
CA GLY A 1 1.45 1.12 -5.96
C GLY A 1 2.83 0.61 -5.58
N ASP A 2 3.79 0.85 -6.47
CA ASP A 2 5.16 0.34 -6.34
C ASP A 2 5.19 -1.21 -6.25
N LEU A 3 4.64 -1.84 -7.29
CA LEU A 3 4.72 -3.28 -7.46
C LEU A 3 6.16 -3.75 -7.72
N TYR A 4 6.95 -2.88 -8.32
CA TYR A 4 8.35 -3.11 -8.67
C TYR A 4 9.25 -2.11 -7.96
N ASP A 5 10.50 -2.49 -7.71
CA ASP A 5 11.50 -1.61 -7.10
C ASP A 5 12.37 -0.96 -8.18
N GLY A 6 12.12 0.31 -8.46
CA GLY A 6 12.88 1.09 -9.44
C GLY A 6 12.78 0.56 -10.87
N ASP A 7 13.91 0.57 -11.58
CA ASP A 7 14.01 0.16 -12.99
C ASP A 7 14.13 -1.37 -13.12
N TRP A 8 13.28 -2.12 -12.43
CA TRP A 8 13.27 -3.56 -12.45
C TRP A 8 12.97 -4.09 -13.86
N THR A 9 13.82 -4.97 -14.38
CA THR A 9 13.75 -5.47 -15.76
C THR A 9 13.42 -6.96 -15.87
N ASP A 10 13.35 -7.69 -14.74
CA ASP A 10 13.02 -9.12 -14.76
C ASP A 10 11.54 -9.34 -15.03
N GLN A 11 11.25 -9.79 -16.25
CA GLN A 11 9.88 -10.09 -16.68
C GLN A 11 9.21 -11.21 -15.86
N ASN A 12 9.96 -12.12 -15.25
CA ASN A 12 9.40 -13.21 -14.45
C ASN A 12 8.66 -12.67 -13.23
N THR A 13 9.16 -11.60 -12.60
CA THR A 13 8.46 -10.92 -11.50
C THR A 13 7.12 -10.34 -11.97
N GLY A 14 7.11 -9.71 -13.14
CA GLY A 14 5.89 -9.19 -13.74
C GLY A 14 4.88 -10.30 -14.06
N LEU A 15 5.34 -11.39 -14.66
CA LEU A 15 4.49 -12.55 -14.98
C LEU A 15 3.97 -13.25 -13.71
N ALA A 16 4.75 -13.29 -12.63
CA ALA A 16 4.28 -13.79 -11.34
C ALA A 16 3.12 -12.95 -10.81
N PHE A 17 3.24 -11.61 -10.83
CA PHE A 17 2.14 -10.72 -10.46
C PHE A 17 0.89 -10.95 -11.32
N VAL A 18 1.06 -11.04 -12.66
CA VAL A 18 -0.05 -11.33 -13.59
C VAL A 18 -0.73 -12.65 -13.24
N GLY A 19 0.06 -13.69 -12.95
CA GLY A 19 -0.45 -15.02 -12.58
C GLY A 19 -1.28 -15.00 -11.29
N GLU A 20 -0.81 -14.29 -10.26
CA GLU A 20 -1.55 -14.18 -8.99
C GLU A 20 -2.82 -13.31 -9.15
N ALA A 21 -2.73 -12.20 -9.88
CA ALA A 21 -3.90 -11.37 -10.18
C ALA A 21 -4.95 -12.16 -10.99
N ALA A 22 -4.52 -12.99 -11.96
CA ALA A 22 -5.41 -13.83 -12.74
C ALA A 22 -6.15 -14.87 -11.89
N LYS A 23 -5.48 -15.45 -10.87
CA LYS A 23 -6.13 -16.38 -9.92
C LYS A 23 -7.23 -15.69 -9.12
N LEU A 24 -6.96 -14.48 -8.62
CA LEU A 24 -7.94 -13.70 -7.86
C LEU A 24 -9.16 -13.37 -8.72
N VAL A 25 -8.93 -12.80 -9.89
CA VAL A 25 -9.99 -12.47 -10.85
C VAL A 25 -10.78 -13.71 -11.28
N GLY A 26 -10.09 -14.83 -11.55
CA GLY A 26 -10.73 -16.11 -11.89
C GLY A 26 -11.59 -16.68 -10.76
N ALA A 27 -11.31 -16.32 -9.52
CA ALA A 27 -12.13 -16.65 -8.35
C ALA A 27 -13.27 -15.65 -8.11
N GLY A 28 -13.50 -14.69 -9.00
CA GLY A 28 -14.54 -13.66 -8.86
C GLY A 28 -14.16 -12.49 -7.93
N ILE A 29 -12.89 -12.40 -7.54
CA ILE A 29 -12.40 -11.33 -6.65
C ILE A 29 -11.98 -10.13 -7.50
N HIS A 30 -12.52 -8.95 -7.19
CA HIS A 30 -12.11 -7.71 -7.83
C HIS A 30 -10.72 -7.27 -7.34
N VAL A 31 -9.87 -6.90 -8.28
CA VAL A 31 -8.52 -6.39 -8.04
C VAL A 31 -8.45 -4.93 -8.48
N SER A 32 -8.07 -4.04 -7.57
CA SER A 32 -7.90 -2.61 -7.84
C SER A 32 -6.49 -2.18 -7.45
N VAL A 33 -5.71 -1.71 -8.42
CA VAL A 33 -4.31 -1.33 -8.26
C VAL A 33 -4.11 0.09 -8.79
N ILE A 34 -3.28 0.87 -8.10
CA ILE A 34 -2.77 2.13 -8.61
C ILE A 34 -1.26 2.02 -8.87
N ARG A 35 -0.75 2.76 -9.83
CA ARG A 35 0.68 2.89 -10.05
C ARG A 35 1.26 3.88 -9.05
N GLY A 36 2.37 3.52 -8.42
CA GLY A 36 3.19 4.42 -7.64
C GLY A 36 4.30 5.06 -8.47
N ASN A 37 5.27 5.69 -7.81
CA ASN A 37 6.36 6.39 -8.48
C ASN A 37 7.34 5.43 -9.19
N HIS A 38 7.53 4.21 -8.69
CA HIS A 38 8.35 3.20 -9.35
C HIS A 38 7.63 2.60 -10.56
N ASP A 39 6.35 2.27 -10.45
CA ASP A 39 5.55 1.69 -11.53
C ASP A 39 5.38 2.64 -12.72
N ALA A 40 5.20 3.93 -12.44
CA ALA A 40 5.02 4.97 -13.49
C ALA A 40 6.25 5.15 -14.38
N ALA A 41 7.44 4.80 -13.89
CA ALA A 41 8.69 4.83 -14.64
C ALA A 41 9.03 3.48 -15.28
N ASN A 42 8.36 2.40 -14.89
CA ASN A 42 8.72 1.05 -15.30
C ASN A 42 7.99 0.63 -16.58
N GLN A 43 8.76 0.23 -17.60
CA GLN A 43 8.23 -0.24 -18.88
C GLN A 43 7.42 -1.54 -18.77
N MET A 44 7.72 -2.39 -17.81
CA MET A 44 6.99 -3.66 -17.59
C MET A 44 5.51 -3.41 -17.30
N THR A 45 5.19 -2.39 -16.50
CA THR A 45 3.80 -2.09 -16.13
C THR A 45 2.90 -1.84 -17.35
N SER A 46 3.48 -1.39 -18.46
CA SER A 46 2.75 -1.11 -19.71
C SER A 46 2.77 -2.28 -20.72
N SER A 47 3.65 -3.26 -20.56
CA SER A 47 3.84 -4.35 -21.53
C SER A 47 3.23 -5.70 -21.10
N LEU A 48 2.86 -5.84 -19.81
CA LEU A 48 2.34 -7.12 -19.29
C LEU A 48 0.87 -7.36 -19.72
N PRO A 49 0.52 -8.60 -20.07
CA PRO A 49 -0.86 -9.01 -20.38
C PRO A 49 -1.68 -9.12 -19.09
N LEU A 50 -2.17 -8.00 -18.58
CA LEU A 50 -2.92 -7.94 -17.32
C LEU A 50 -4.31 -8.58 -17.47
N PRO A 51 -4.81 -9.30 -16.46
CA PRO A 51 -6.17 -9.80 -16.45
C PRO A 51 -7.18 -8.65 -16.33
N LYS A 52 -8.41 -8.90 -16.76
CA LYS A 52 -9.54 -8.01 -16.51
C LYS A 52 -10.33 -8.48 -15.29
N ASN A 53 -10.90 -7.56 -14.55
CA ASN A 53 -11.85 -7.86 -13.48
C ASN A 53 -13.09 -8.60 -13.99
N PRO A 54 -13.89 -9.24 -13.11
CA PRO A 54 -15.11 -9.95 -13.51
C PRO A 54 -16.11 -9.09 -14.28
N ASP A 55 -16.12 -7.78 -14.07
CA ASP A 55 -16.93 -6.79 -14.78
C ASP A 55 -16.30 -6.30 -16.10
N GLY A 56 -15.16 -6.83 -16.50
CA GLY A 56 -14.40 -6.46 -17.68
C GLY A 56 -13.51 -5.22 -17.52
N SER A 57 -13.50 -4.55 -16.36
CA SER A 57 -12.64 -3.41 -16.10
C SER A 57 -11.16 -3.81 -15.96
N ASP A 58 -10.26 -2.85 -16.20
CA ASP A 58 -8.84 -3.05 -15.97
C ASP A 58 -8.53 -3.18 -14.47
N ILE A 59 -7.54 -3.99 -14.08
CA ILE A 59 -7.12 -4.04 -12.67
C ILE A 59 -6.42 -2.76 -12.22
N PHE A 60 -5.74 -2.04 -13.13
CA PHE A 60 -5.16 -0.72 -12.83
C PHE A 60 -6.18 0.40 -13.01
N LEU A 61 -6.20 1.33 -12.06
CA LEU A 61 -6.96 2.56 -12.18
C LEU A 61 -6.25 3.56 -13.10
N SER A 62 -7.02 4.50 -13.65
CA SER A 62 -6.59 5.49 -14.63
C SER A 62 -5.39 6.33 -14.16
N ILE A 63 -4.50 6.66 -15.10
CA ILE A 63 -3.41 7.61 -14.92
C ILE A 63 -3.83 9.07 -15.24
N ASP A 64 -4.97 9.24 -15.92
CA ASP A 64 -5.37 10.53 -16.48
C ASP A 64 -6.17 11.39 -15.51
N LYS A 65 -7.06 10.75 -14.76
CA LYS A 65 -7.98 11.38 -13.83
C LYS A 65 -8.37 10.40 -12.73
N PRO A 66 -8.90 10.89 -11.61
CA PRO A 66 -9.51 10.02 -10.61
C PRO A 66 -10.58 9.13 -11.24
N GLU A 67 -10.59 7.86 -10.86
CA GLU A 67 -11.52 6.84 -11.29
C GLU A 67 -12.26 6.30 -10.07
N THR A 68 -13.57 6.03 -10.22
CA THR A 68 -14.36 5.31 -9.23
C THR A 68 -14.79 3.97 -9.80
N ARG A 69 -14.60 2.92 -9.02
CA ARG A 69 -15.12 1.57 -9.30
C ARG A 69 -16.21 1.24 -8.33
N TYR A 70 -17.36 0.92 -8.86
CA TYR A 70 -18.54 0.53 -8.10
C TYR A 70 -18.61 -0.99 -8.01
N LEU A 71 -18.46 -1.53 -6.82
CA LEU A 71 -18.68 -2.94 -6.53
C LEU A 71 -20.10 -3.08 -5.95
N GLU A 72 -21.08 -2.86 -6.81
CA GLU A 72 -22.52 -2.78 -6.46
C GLU A 72 -22.99 -3.93 -5.56
N PRO A 73 -22.66 -5.21 -5.86
CA PRO A 73 -23.11 -6.34 -5.03
C PRO A 73 -22.55 -6.30 -3.59
N LEU A 74 -21.45 -5.57 -3.37
CA LEU A 74 -20.80 -5.43 -2.08
C LEU A 74 -21.13 -4.10 -1.39
N GLY A 75 -21.79 -3.16 -2.08
CA GLY A 75 -22.04 -1.81 -1.58
C GLY A 75 -20.75 -1.00 -1.37
N ILE A 76 -19.70 -1.24 -2.18
CA ILE A 76 -18.39 -0.59 -2.04
C ILE A 76 -18.08 0.26 -3.26
N ALA A 77 -17.57 1.48 -3.04
CA ALA A 77 -16.99 2.35 -4.07
C ALA A 77 -15.48 2.54 -3.80
N ILE A 78 -14.64 2.22 -4.78
CA ILE A 78 -13.19 2.39 -4.70
C ILE A 78 -12.79 3.58 -5.56
N HIS A 79 -12.17 4.58 -4.95
CA HIS A 79 -11.71 5.81 -5.60
C HIS A 79 -10.19 5.82 -5.65
N GLY A 80 -9.60 6.09 -6.82
CA GLY A 80 -8.16 6.11 -6.95
C GLY A 80 -7.67 6.77 -8.23
N GLN A 81 -6.38 7.06 -8.27
CA GLN A 81 -5.68 7.51 -9.46
C GLN A 81 -4.26 6.99 -9.44
N SER A 82 -3.83 6.37 -10.54
CA SER A 82 -2.44 5.97 -10.75
C SER A 82 -1.55 7.17 -11.05
N PHE A 83 -0.29 7.10 -10.66
CA PHE A 83 0.70 8.08 -11.10
C PHE A 83 0.91 8.01 -12.60
N ARG A 84 0.94 9.18 -13.23
CA ARG A 84 1.33 9.32 -14.65
C ARG A 84 2.84 9.38 -14.83
N ARG A 85 3.54 9.95 -13.84
CA ARG A 85 4.98 10.22 -13.85
C ARG A 85 5.60 9.77 -12.55
N ARG A 86 6.89 9.41 -12.61
CA ARG A 86 7.66 9.08 -11.41
C ARG A 86 7.61 10.18 -10.34
N SER A 87 7.68 11.43 -10.76
CA SER A 87 7.63 12.59 -9.86
C SER A 87 6.27 13.28 -9.96
N GLU A 88 5.25 12.71 -9.31
CA GLU A 88 3.96 13.38 -9.16
C GLU A 88 4.02 14.34 -7.97
N LYS A 89 3.81 15.64 -8.24
CA LYS A 89 3.90 16.70 -7.24
C LYS A 89 2.53 17.31 -6.88
N ALA A 90 1.51 16.99 -7.67
CA ALA A 90 0.16 17.46 -7.39
C ALA A 90 -0.50 16.70 -6.25
N ASN A 91 -1.29 17.36 -5.44
CA ASN A 91 -2.20 16.69 -4.52
C ASN A 91 -3.30 16.00 -5.33
N LEU A 92 -3.17 14.68 -5.52
CA LEU A 92 -4.15 13.90 -6.29
C LEU A 92 -5.47 13.75 -5.51
N ALA A 93 -5.42 13.58 -4.20
CA ALA A 93 -6.60 13.40 -3.36
C ALA A 93 -7.58 14.58 -3.46
N ALA A 94 -7.08 15.79 -3.65
CA ALA A 94 -7.92 16.97 -3.81
C ALA A 94 -8.89 16.88 -5.00
N LYS A 95 -8.53 16.09 -6.02
CA LYS A 95 -9.32 15.89 -7.25
C LYS A 95 -10.24 14.68 -7.20
N TYR A 96 -10.17 13.86 -6.14
CA TYR A 96 -11.03 12.68 -6.03
C TYR A 96 -12.49 13.13 -5.91
N PRO A 97 -13.44 12.36 -6.44
CA PRO A 97 -14.86 12.70 -6.41
C PRO A 97 -15.41 12.75 -4.97
N ASP A 98 -16.61 13.27 -4.83
CA ASP A 98 -17.36 13.16 -3.57
C ASP A 98 -17.70 11.69 -3.30
N PRO A 99 -17.95 11.30 -2.04
CA PRO A 99 -18.34 9.95 -1.68
C PRO A 99 -19.58 9.48 -2.44
N ALA A 100 -19.56 8.25 -2.89
CA ALA A 100 -20.74 7.60 -3.48
C ALA A 100 -21.79 7.35 -2.40
N SER A 101 -22.96 7.98 -2.54
CA SER A 101 -24.02 7.90 -1.54
C SER A 101 -24.53 6.47 -1.36
N GLY A 102 -24.66 6.04 -0.11
CA GLY A 102 -25.15 4.70 0.26
C GLY A 102 -24.15 3.56 0.06
N MET A 103 -22.89 3.87 -0.22
CA MET A 103 -21.83 2.89 -0.37
C MET A 103 -20.73 3.13 0.67
N PHE A 104 -19.97 2.09 0.98
CA PHE A 104 -18.71 2.21 1.72
C PHE A 104 -17.62 2.71 0.76
N ASN A 105 -17.06 3.89 1.05
CA ASN A 105 -16.13 4.59 0.17
C ASN A 105 -14.68 4.35 0.58
N VAL A 106 -13.90 3.75 -0.29
CA VAL A 106 -12.48 3.47 -0.08
C VAL A 106 -11.64 4.35 -1.00
N GLY A 107 -10.77 5.18 -0.41
CA GLY A 107 -9.75 5.89 -1.16
C GLY A 107 -8.46 5.06 -1.24
N ILE A 108 -7.93 4.83 -2.44
CA ILE A 108 -6.60 4.25 -2.63
C ILE A 108 -5.67 5.29 -3.21
N LEU A 109 -4.54 5.56 -2.54
CA LEU A 109 -3.64 6.65 -2.90
C LEU A 109 -2.17 6.28 -2.63
N HIS A 110 -1.30 6.58 -3.59
CA HIS A 110 0.14 6.52 -3.39
C HIS A 110 0.63 7.92 -3.06
N THR A 111 1.13 8.16 -1.84
CA THR A 111 1.38 9.52 -1.32
C THR A 111 2.45 9.55 -0.25
N GLY A 112 3.15 10.68 -0.13
CA GLY A 112 3.83 11.09 1.08
C GLY A 112 2.93 12.07 1.84
N LEU A 113 2.51 11.73 3.07
CA LEU A 113 1.79 12.68 3.93
C LEU A 113 2.71 13.82 4.33
N GLU A 114 2.16 15.03 4.46
CA GLU A 114 2.91 16.19 4.95
C GLU A 114 3.47 15.92 6.35
N GLY A 115 4.75 16.30 6.52
CA GLY A 115 5.50 16.02 7.74
C GLY A 115 6.45 14.82 7.63
N ASP A 116 6.31 13.97 6.62
CA ASP A 116 7.30 12.95 6.32
C ASP A 116 8.50 13.57 5.56
N THR A 117 9.59 13.83 6.29
CA THR A 117 10.81 14.40 5.72
C THR A 117 11.78 13.33 5.18
N VAL A 118 11.49 12.06 5.44
CA VAL A 118 12.38 10.93 5.11
C VAL A 118 12.11 10.39 3.70
N HIS A 119 10.85 10.37 3.29
CA HIS A 119 10.43 9.86 1.99
C HIS A 119 10.13 11.01 1.04
N GLY A 120 10.40 10.84 -0.24
CA GLY A 120 10.18 11.88 -1.24
C GLY A 120 8.72 12.39 -1.24
N ASN A 121 8.55 13.70 -1.37
CA ASN A 121 7.24 14.35 -1.37
C ASN A 121 6.49 14.07 -2.68
N TYR A 122 5.84 12.92 -2.76
CA TYR A 122 5.05 12.45 -3.90
C TYR A 122 3.56 12.57 -3.62
N ALA A 123 2.81 13.17 -4.54
CA ALA A 123 1.37 13.45 -4.43
C ALA A 123 0.96 13.92 -3.02
N PRO A 124 1.61 14.97 -2.48
CA PRO A 124 1.51 15.34 -1.07
C PRO A 124 0.08 15.72 -0.69
N CYS A 125 -0.35 15.24 0.48
CA CYS A 125 -1.61 15.64 1.09
C CYS A 125 -1.48 15.54 2.62
N THR A 126 -2.47 16.08 3.35
CA THR A 126 -2.55 15.97 4.81
C THR A 126 -3.61 14.95 5.21
N ALA A 127 -3.47 14.36 6.42
CA ALA A 127 -4.51 13.50 6.98
C ALA A 127 -5.85 14.24 7.13
N ALA A 128 -5.82 15.53 7.46
CA ALA A 128 -7.02 16.38 7.53
C ALA A 128 -7.73 16.46 6.16
N GLN A 129 -6.99 16.69 5.07
CA GLN A 129 -7.57 16.73 3.72
C GLN A 129 -8.20 15.38 3.31
N LEU A 130 -7.62 14.25 3.74
CA LEU A 130 -8.19 12.93 3.49
C LEU A 130 -9.47 12.72 4.33
N THR A 131 -9.49 13.17 5.59
CA THR A 131 -10.66 13.11 6.46
C THR A 131 -11.81 13.97 5.91
N ASP A 132 -11.51 15.21 5.50
CA ASP A 132 -12.49 16.15 4.93
C ASP A 132 -13.13 15.63 3.63
N LYS A 133 -12.50 14.66 2.95
CA LYS A 133 -13.05 14.03 1.75
C LYS A 133 -14.29 13.20 2.04
N GLY A 134 -14.47 12.75 3.27
CA GLY A 134 -15.66 12.04 3.71
C GLY A 134 -15.72 10.57 3.26
N TYR A 135 -14.56 9.94 2.93
CA TYR A 135 -14.49 8.51 2.67
C TYR A 135 -14.42 7.73 3.98
N ASP A 136 -14.79 6.45 3.92
CA ASP A 136 -14.88 5.58 5.09
C ASP A 136 -13.56 4.91 5.45
N TYR A 137 -12.65 4.75 4.47
CA TYR A 137 -11.33 4.15 4.64
C TYR A 137 -10.32 4.69 3.61
N TRP A 138 -9.07 4.90 4.02
CA TRP A 138 -7.96 5.23 3.13
C TRP A 138 -6.87 4.17 3.17
N ALA A 139 -6.65 3.49 2.03
CA ALA A 139 -5.53 2.58 1.82
C ALA A 139 -4.39 3.32 1.12
N LEU A 140 -3.34 3.63 1.86
CA LEU A 140 -2.20 4.40 1.38
C LEU A 140 -1.01 3.51 1.03
N GLY A 141 -0.25 3.91 0.01
CA GLY A 141 1.02 3.32 -0.39
C GLY A 141 2.14 4.35 -0.43
N HIS A 142 3.37 3.93 -0.69
CA HIS A 142 4.63 4.66 -0.70
C HIS A 142 5.51 4.39 0.52
N ILE A 143 4.96 4.44 1.72
CA ILE A 143 5.70 4.22 2.95
C ILE A 143 5.79 2.73 3.23
N HIS A 144 7.02 2.19 3.36
CA HIS A 144 7.28 0.77 3.58
C HIS A 144 7.04 0.31 5.02
N LEU A 145 7.00 1.26 5.95
CA LEU A 145 6.61 0.99 7.34
C LEU A 145 5.09 1.13 7.47
N ARG A 146 4.46 0.16 8.11
CA ARG A 146 3.04 0.28 8.44
C ARG A 146 2.83 1.47 9.39
N GLN A 147 1.88 2.33 9.06
CA GLN A 147 1.54 3.53 9.84
C GLN A 147 0.04 3.75 9.85
N ASP A 148 -0.45 4.32 10.93
CA ASP A 148 -1.83 4.74 11.16
C ASP A 148 -1.87 6.24 11.39
N HIS A 149 -2.67 6.96 10.60
CA HIS A 149 -2.77 8.42 10.63
C HIS A 149 -4.22 8.90 10.89
N GLN A 150 -5.04 8.06 11.54
CA GLN A 150 -6.42 8.42 11.86
C GLN A 150 -6.48 9.66 12.74
N ILE A 151 -7.33 10.61 12.36
CA ILE A 151 -7.69 11.77 13.17
C ILE A 151 -8.89 11.38 14.03
N GLU A 152 -8.99 11.92 15.23
CA GLU A 152 -10.11 11.65 16.14
C GLU A 152 -11.46 11.93 15.46
N GLY A 153 -12.33 10.92 15.45
CA GLY A 153 -13.64 10.98 14.77
C GLY A 153 -13.58 10.83 13.25
N GLY A 154 -12.38 10.71 12.65
CA GLY A 154 -12.20 10.52 11.22
C GLY A 154 -12.08 9.03 10.81
N PRO A 155 -12.02 8.76 9.49
CA PRO A 155 -11.84 7.41 8.96
C PRO A 155 -10.43 6.87 9.27
N PRO A 156 -10.23 5.55 9.25
CA PRO A 156 -8.89 4.98 9.23
C PRO A 156 -8.12 5.45 7.99
N ILE A 157 -6.88 5.91 8.20
CA ILE A 157 -5.93 6.35 7.15
C ILE A 157 -4.67 5.53 7.34
N VAL A 158 -4.47 4.49 6.50
CA VAL A 158 -3.52 3.42 6.79
C VAL A 158 -2.52 3.23 5.66
N PHE A 159 -1.23 3.36 5.97
CA PHE A 159 -0.17 2.75 5.16
C PHE A 159 -0.02 1.29 5.58
N SER A 160 -0.29 0.36 4.69
CA SER A 160 -0.12 -1.07 4.99
C SER A 160 1.34 -1.48 5.15
N GLY A 161 2.26 -0.68 4.63
CA GLY A 161 3.66 -1.04 4.50
C GLY A 161 3.91 -2.03 3.35
N ASN A 162 5.10 -2.60 3.29
CA ASN A 162 5.45 -3.63 2.31
C ASN A 162 5.18 -5.05 2.85
N LEU A 163 5.01 -6.02 1.92
CA LEU A 163 4.75 -7.42 2.26
C LEU A 163 5.98 -8.15 2.81
N GLN A 164 7.17 -7.69 2.43
CA GLN A 164 8.44 -8.29 2.79
C GLN A 164 9.50 -7.20 3.01
N GLY A 165 10.21 -7.26 4.14
CA GLY A 165 11.39 -6.43 4.38
C GLY A 165 12.52 -6.87 3.45
N ARG A 166 13.11 -5.92 2.70
CA ARG A 166 14.13 -6.20 1.68
C ARG A 166 15.55 -6.09 2.21
N HIS A 167 15.73 -5.41 3.33
CA HIS A 167 17.04 -5.22 3.94
C HIS A 167 16.93 -4.91 5.45
N ILE A 168 18.03 -4.98 6.17
CA ILE A 168 18.14 -4.84 7.62
C ILE A 168 17.53 -3.55 8.21
N ARG A 169 17.34 -2.50 7.42
CA ARG A 169 16.69 -1.25 7.88
C ARG A 169 15.16 -1.33 7.86
N GLU A 170 14.59 -2.31 7.15
CA GLU A 170 13.14 -2.55 7.10
C GLU A 170 12.74 -3.61 8.14
N GLN A 171 12.97 -3.28 9.41
CA GLN A 171 12.76 -4.16 10.55
C GLN A 171 11.28 -4.40 10.89
N GLY A 172 11.02 -5.38 11.75
CA GLY A 172 9.72 -5.70 12.27
C GLY A 172 8.84 -6.50 11.31
N PRO A 173 7.59 -6.79 11.72
CA PRO A 173 6.65 -7.56 10.91
C PRO A 173 6.23 -6.81 9.66
N LYS A 174 6.13 -7.55 8.54
CA LYS A 174 5.66 -7.05 7.25
C LYS A 174 4.45 -7.87 6.80
N GLY A 175 3.56 -7.28 6.01
CA GLY A 175 2.36 -7.98 5.60
C GLY A 175 1.33 -7.09 4.94
N CYS A 176 0.07 -7.41 5.17
CA CYS A 176 -1.06 -6.67 4.62
C CYS A 176 -2.07 -6.27 5.71
N VAL A 177 -3.01 -5.43 5.35
CA VAL A 177 -4.15 -5.06 6.18
C VAL A 177 -5.38 -5.73 5.58
N ILE A 178 -6.12 -6.47 6.43
CA ILE A 178 -7.44 -6.98 6.09
C ILE A 178 -8.46 -6.00 6.67
N VAL A 179 -9.38 -5.56 5.84
CA VAL A 179 -10.46 -4.64 6.22
C VAL A 179 -11.77 -5.39 6.09
N GLU A 180 -12.54 -5.41 7.16
CA GLU A 180 -13.86 -6.02 7.20
C GLU A 180 -14.91 -4.93 7.34
N VAL A 181 -15.90 -4.96 6.46
CA VAL A 181 -17.02 -4.00 6.45
C VAL A 181 -18.31 -4.77 6.62
N ASP A 182 -19.08 -4.44 7.66
CA ASP A 182 -20.37 -5.04 7.90
C ASP A 182 -21.52 -4.33 7.16
N GLY A 183 -22.71 -4.90 7.23
CA GLY A 183 -23.91 -4.34 6.59
C GLY A 183 -24.36 -2.97 7.15
N THR A 184 -23.70 -2.45 8.18
CA THR A 184 -23.94 -1.12 8.76
C THR A 184 -22.84 -0.11 8.39
N ASN A 185 -21.95 -0.49 7.45
CA ASN A 185 -20.75 0.26 7.07
C ASN A 185 -19.74 0.46 8.23
N ARG A 186 -19.81 -0.35 9.27
CA ARG A 186 -18.77 -0.38 10.28
C ARG A 186 -17.53 -1.04 9.70
N CYS A 187 -16.42 -0.37 9.86
CA CYS A 187 -15.10 -0.79 9.37
C CYS A 187 -14.24 -1.25 10.55
N ASP A 188 -13.87 -2.53 10.55
CA ASP A 188 -12.82 -3.05 11.41
C ASP A 188 -11.63 -3.47 10.54
N TYR A 189 -10.40 -3.27 11.00
CA TYR A 189 -9.22 -3.70 10.25
C TYR A 189 -8.16 -4.32 11.15
N GLN A 190 -7.44 -5.28 10.59
CA GLN A 190 -6.38 -5.99 11.27
C GLN A 190 -5.15 -6.15 10.40
N VAL A 191 -3.98 -6.11 11.03
CA VAL A 191 -2.70 -6.36 10.38
C VAL A 191 -2.43 -7.85 10.35
N GLN A 192 -2.14 -8.38 9.16
CA GLN A 192 -1.76 -9.77 8.96
C GLN A 192 -0.29 -9.85 8.54
N PRO A 193 0.62 -10.29 9.43
CA PRO A 193 2.01 -10.54 9.05
C PRO A 193 2.08 -11.65 7.98
N ARG A 194 2.85 -11.40 6.92
CA ARG A 194 3.02 -12.30 5.77
C ARG A 194 4.49 -12.43 5.34
N ASP A 195 5.39 -11.77 6.04
CA ASP A 195 6.82 -11.81 5.79
C ASP A 195 7.37 -13.24 5.94
N VAL A 196 8.16 -13.66 4.97
CA VAL A 196 8.89 -14.95 4.99
C VAL A 196 10.21 -14.80 5.75
N VAL A 197 10.85 -13.63 5.61
CA VAL A 197 12.07 -13.27 6.32
C VAL A 197 11.82 -11.99 7.12
N ARG A 198 12.14 -12.04 8.39
CA ARG A 198 12.03 -10.87 9.30
C ARG A 198 13.42 -10.45 9.78
N TRP A 199 13.61 -9.15 9.89
CA TRP A 199 14.82 -8.52 10.43
C TRP A 199 14.53 -8.02 11.84
N PRO A 200 14.71 -8.83 12.91
CA PRO A 200 14.53 -8.37 14.28
C PRO A 200 15.76 -7.57 14.72
N PRO A 201 15.58 -6.53 15.56
CA PRO A 201 16.71 -5.95 16.26
C PRO A 201 17.25 -6.98 17.28
N CYS A 202 18.56 -7.16 17.31
CA CYS A 202 19.23 -7.92 18.35
C CYS A 202 19.91 -6.92 19.31
N LEU A 203 19.42 -6.87 20.55
CA LEU A 203 19.98 -6.04 21.59
C LEU A 203 20.88 -6.88 22.49
N ILE A 204 22.16 -6.55 22.54
CA ILE A 204 23.14 -7.21 23.41
C ILE A 204 23.47 -6.24 24.53
N ASP A 205 23.19 -6.65 25.79
CA ASP A 205 23.61 -5.89 26.96
C ASP A 205 25.10 -6.12 27.20
N VAL A 206 25.87 -5.08 27.03
CA VAL A 206 27.34 -5.10 27.19
C VAL A 206 27.80 -4.53 28.53
N ILE A 207 26.92 -4.17 29.46
CA ILE A 207 27.27 -3.53 30.74
C ILE A 207 28.19 -4.42 31.59
N LYS A 208 28.10 -5.73 31.44
CA LYS A 208 28.91 -6.72 32.19
C LYS A 208 30.03 -7.33 31.37
N ILE A 209 30.29 -6.83 30.19
CA ILE A 209 31.34 -7.36 29.31
C ILE A 209 32.63 -6.59 29.57
N GLU A 210 33.65 -7.29 30.05
CA GLU A 210 34.95 -6.69 30.41
C GLU A 210 35.97 -6.75 29.29
N ASN A 211 35.76 -7.64 28.29
CA ASN A 211 36.72 -7.83 27.22
C ASN A 211 36.04 -8.28 25.91
N ARG A 212 36.81 -8.26 24.82
CA ARG A 212 36.33 -8.56 23.46
C ARG A 212 35.89 -10.01 23.29
N ASP A 213 36.47 -10.94 23.99
CA ASP A 213 36.20 -12.38 23.85
C ASP A 213 34.83 -12.73 24.44
N GLU A 214 34.43 -12.02 25.49
CA GLU A 214 33.08 -12.16 26.08
C GLU A 214 31.96 -11.71 25.13
N VAL A 215 32.22 -10.69 24.31
CA VAL A 215 31.30 -10.27 23.25
C VAL A 215 31.05 -11.42 22.25
N TYR A 216 32.12 -12.14 21.89
CA TYR A 216 32.04 -13.30 20.97
C TYR A 216 31.21 -14.44 21.56
N VAL A 217 31.33 -14.71 22.84
CA VAL A 217 30.57 -15.77 23.54
C VAL A 217 29.07 -15.43 23.53
N VAL A 218 28.70 -14.19 23.82
CA VAL A 218 27.30 -13.74 23.78
C VAL A 218 26.74 -13.85 22.36
N TYR A 219 27.51 -13.46 21.34
CA TYR A 219 27.11 -13.55 19.96
C TYR A 219 26.87 -15.00 19.47
N GLN A 220 27.70 -15.96 19.94
CA GLN A 220 27.54 -17.39 19.58
C GLN A 220 26.38 -18.07 20.31
N SER A 221 25.85 -17.47 21.36
CA SER A 221 24.72 -18.01 22.14
C SER A 221 23.35 -17.51 21.66
N LEU A 222 23.34 -16.62 20.69
CA LEU A 222 22.14 -16.09 20.02
C LEU A 222 21.76 -16.91 18.80
#